data_9e632fe4ff6c0c22a01ff70a0975beb4
#
_entry.id   9e632fe4ff6c0c22a01ff70a0975beb4
#
_cell.length_a   1.000
_cell.length_b   1.000
_cell.length_c   1.000
_cell.angle_alpha   90.00
_cell.angle_beta   90.00
_cell.angle_gamma   90.00
#
_symmetry.space_group_name_H-M   'P 1'
#
loop_
_entity.id
_entity.type
_entity.pdbx_description
1 polymer ?
#
loop_
_entity_poly.entity_id
_entity_poly.type
_entity_poly.pdbx_seq_one_letter_code
_entity_poly.pdbx_strand_id
1 'polypeptide(L)'
;MSQRKRRHVDKKTEALLVRGKRMQSKIIQLAGLAFTIAYAVFIVWIYATEPRTFGEVATSAEVAAGTYQVNQEKFNSAFDLFRREQFRAARDEWQRADPAQGDARTQFYIAYSFYREGWGRVYYDQQLFKQGLETVNRAIALASASPLTVDDPNLRMHSAAELKAELEQGTESNWSDVNPLKVLRTRK
;
A
#
# COMPACT_ATOMS: atom_id res chain seq x y z
N MET A 1 -8.25 32.91 -75.14
CA MET A 1 -8.07 33.37 -73.73
C MET A 1 -8.51 32.37 -72.65
N SER A 2 -8.83 31.12 -72.95
CA SER A 2 -9.49 30.18 -72.03
C SER A 2 -8.55 29.17 -71.29
N GLN A 3 -7.41 28.81 -71.87
CA GLN A 3 -6.55 27.75 -71.30
C GLN A 3 -5.68 28.18 -70.11
N ARG A 4 -5.30 29.45 -69.99
CA ARG A 4 -4.47 29.95 -68.86
C ARG A 4 -5.24 29.96 -67.51
N LYS A 5 -6.52 30.15 -67.55
CA LYS A 5 -7.37 30.20 -66.36
C LYS A 5 -7.63 28.77 -65.76
N ARG A 6 -7.72 27.75 -66.57
CA ARG A 6 -7.89 26.35 -66.12
C ARG A 6 -6.64 25.83 -65.43
N ARG A 7 -5.43 26.10 -65.92
CA ARG A 7 -4.16 25.65 -65.30
C ARG A 7 -3.89 26.31 -63.92
N HIS A 8 -4.45 27.50 -63.70
CA HIS A 8 -4.25 28.23 -62.45
C HIS A 8 -5.20 27.70 -61.33
N VAL A 9 -6.37 27.22 -61.72
CA VAL A 9 -7.36 26.61 -60.80
C VAL A 9 -6.88 25.24 -60.37
N ASP A 10 -6.37 24.40 -61.28
CA ASP A 10 -5.83 23.08 -60.95
C ASP A 10 -4.65 23.11 -59.98
N LYS A 11 -3.69 24.06 -60.17
CA LYS A 11 -2.57 24.20 -59.24
C LYS A 11 -2.98 24.65 -57.84
N LYS A 12 -4.06 25.42 -57.71
CA LYS A 12 -4.59 25.86 -56.41
C LYS A 12 -5.31 24.75 -55.66
N THR A 13 -6.06 23.92 -56.39
CA THR A 13 -6.72 22.72 -55.83
C THR A 13 -5.74 21.65 -55.43
N GLU A 14 -4.70 21.40 -56.23
CA GLU A 14 -3.60 20.47 -55.82
C GLU A 14 -2.85 20.95 -54.58
N ALA A 15 -2.54 22.25 -54.52
CA ALA A 15 -1.87 22.82 -53.35
C ALA A 15 -2.71 22.71 -52.06
N LEU A 16 -4.03 22.84 -52.16
CA LEU A 16 -4.96 22.67 -51.04
C LEU A 16 -5.07 21.21 -50.61
N LEU A 17 -5.11 20.28 -51.55
CA LEU A 17 -5.15 18.85 -51.28
C LEU A 17 -3.82 18.33 -50.60
N VAL A 18 -2.69 18.83 -51.10
CA VAL A 18 -1.37 18.49 -50.50
C VAL A 18 -1.26 19.11 -49.10
N ARG A 19 -1.77 20.33 -48.87
CA ARG A 19 -1.79 20.98 -47.57
C ARG A 19 -2.71 20.23 -46.59
N GLY A 20 -3.86 19.72 -47.04
CA GLY A 20 -4.78 18.91 -46.23
C GLY A 20 -4.16 17.57 -45.82
N LYS A 21 -3.51 16.86 -46.76
CA LYS A 21 -2.80 15.61 -46.45
C LYS A 21 -1.65 15.79 -45.45
N ARG A 22 -0.90 16.92 -45.57
CA ARG A 22 0.20 17.22 -44.65
C ARG A 22 -0.28 17.61 -43.26
N MET A 23 -1.46 18.21 -43.13
CA MET A 23 -2.09 18.49 -41.84
C MET A 23 -2.63 17.22 -41.17
N GLN A 24 -3.27 16.34 -41.94
CA GLN A 24 -3.75 15.04 -41.43
C GLN A 24 -2.61 14.17 -40.90
N SER A 25 -1.48 14.12 -41.61
CA SER A 25 -0.32 13.32 -41.15
C SER A 25 0.25 13.85 -39.84
N LYS A 26 0.30 15.17 -39.64
CA LYS A 26 0.76 15.77 -38.39
C LYS A 26 -0.19 15.51 -37.22
N ILE A 27 -1.49 15.52 -37.46
CA ILE A 27 -2.52 15.23 -36.43
C ILE A 27 -2.39 13.77 -36.00
N ILE A 28 -2.21 12.84 -36.95
CA ILE A 28 -2.02 11.40 -36.66
C ILE A 28 -0.72 11.17 -35.85
N GLN A 29 0.36 11.86 -36.23
CA GLN A 29 1.63 11.77 -35.50
C GLN A 29 1.54 12.34 -34.08
N LEU A 30 0.83 13.47 -33.89
CA LEU A 30 0.60 14.06 -32.56
C LEU A 30 -0.28 13.16 -31.70
N ALA A 31 -1.34 12.58 -32.28
CA ALA A 31 -2.22 11.65 -31.58
C ALA A 31 -1.47 10.38 -31.16
N GLY A 32 -0.63 9.83 -32.06
CA GLY A 32 0.25 8.68 -31.72
C GLY A 32 1.22 8.99 -30.60
N LEU A 33 1.87 10.15 -30.65
CA LEU A 33 2.80 10.58 -29.60
C LEU A 33 2.09 10.75 -28.25
N ALA A 34 0.92 11.40 -28.24
CA ALA A 34 0.12 11.59 -27.02
C ALA A 34 -0.30 10.27 -26.42
N PHE A 35 -0.73 9.31 -27.26
CA PHE A 35 -1.09 7.96 -26.80
C PHE A 35 0.11 7.23 -26.21
N THR A 36 1.28 7.33 -26.83
CA THR A 36 2.51 6.68 -26.31
C THR A 36 2.92 7.26 -24.96
N ILE A 37 2.83 8.58 -24.80
CA ILE A 37 3.13 9.24 -23.52
C ILE A 37 2.11 8.81 -22.45
N ALA A 38 0.82 8.80 -22.76
CA ALA A 38 -0.23 8.37 -21.84
C ALA A 38 -0.02 6.90 -21.41
N TYR A 39 0.35 6.05 -22.36
CA TYR A 39 0.65 4.63 -22.08
C TYR A 39 1.91 4.47 -21.21
N ALA A 40 2.96 5.25 -21.46
CA ALA A 40 4.17 5.23 -20.63
C ALA A 40 3.88 5.70 -19.20
N VAL A 41 3.10 6.78 -19.03
CA VAL A 41 2.65 7.27 -17.72
C VAL A 41 1.80 6.21 -17.01
N PHE A 42 0.90 5.54 -17.73
CA PHE A 42 0.08 4.46 -17.19
C PHE A 42 0.92 3.27 -16.71
N ILE A 43 1.95 2.86 -17.47
CA ILE A 43 2.88 1.82 -17.04
C ILE A 43 3.65 2.24 -15.79
N VAL A 44 4.20 3.46 -15.77
CA VAL A 44 4.92 3.99 -14.60
C VAL A 44 3.98 4.05 -13.39
N TRP A 45 2.72 4.44 -13.58
CA TRP A 45 1.73 4.47 -12.52
C TRP A 45 1.43 3.05 -11.97
N ILE A 46 1.28 2.03 -12.85
CA ILE A 46 1.12 0.64 -12.43
C ILE A 46 2.33 0.17 -11.63
N TYR A 47 3.55 0.44 -12.08
CA TYR A 47 4.76 0.07 -11.34
C TYR A 47 4.93 0.84 -10.04
N ALA A 48 4.49 2.09 -9.96
CA ALA A 48 4.55 2.90 -8.76
C ALA A 48 3.53 2.49 -7.68
N THR A 49 2.37 1.95 -8.11
CA THR A 49 1.33 1.42 -7.21
C THR A 49 1.57 -0.03 -6.80
N GLU A 50 2.61 -0.68 -7.39
CA GLU A 50 3.04 -2.06 -7.11
C GLU A 50 1.90 -3.02 -6.73
N PRO A 51 1.01 -3.42 -7.62
CA PRO A 51 0.27 -4.67 -7.41
C PRO A 51 1.26 -5.82 -7.64
N ARG A 52 1.80 -6.36 -6.55
CA ARG A 52 2.88 -7.36 -6.58
C ARG A 52 2.45 -8.68 -7.20
N THR A 53 1.15 -8.93 -7.32
CA THR A 53 0.60 -10.13 -7.98
C THR A 53 -0.80 -9.89 -8.55
N PHE A 54 -1.21 -10.68 -9.56
CA PHE A 54 -2.60 -10.71 -10.04
C PHE A 54 -3.59 -11.05 -8.92
N GLY A 55 -3.17 -11.76 -7.89
CA GLY A 55 -3.96 -12.05 -6.70
C GLY A 55 -4.32 -10.79 -5.91
N GLU A 56 -3.43 -9.80 -5.80
CA GLU A 56 -3.72 -8.54 -5.10
C GLU A 56 -4.75 -7.69 -5.85
N VAL A 57 -4.73 -7.71 -7.19
CA VAL A 57 -5.72 -7.01 -8.01
C VAL A 57 -7.12 -7.65 -7.85
N ALA A 58 -7.20 -8.97 -7.87
CA ALA A 58 -8.44 -9.70 -7.64
C ALA A 58 -8.98 -9.44 -6.22
N THR A 59 -8.12 -9.48 -5.21
CA THR A 59 -8.47 -9.24 -3.81
C THR A 59 -8.94 -7.79 -3.58
N SER A 60 -8.32 -6.82 -4.25
CA SER A 60 -8.75 -5.41 -4.20
C SER A 60 -10.16 -5.22 -4.79
N ALA A 61 -10.51 -5.97 -5.83
CA ALA A 61 -11.86 -5.97 -6.39
C ALA A 61 -12.87 -6.63 -5.44
N GLU A 62 -12.50 -7.69 -4.74
CA GLU A 62 -13.33 -8.35 -3.73
C GLU A 62 -13.58 -7.44 -2.51
N VAL A 63 -12.57 -6.70 -2.06
CA VAL A 63 -12.72 -5.69 -1.00
C VAL A 63 -13.68 -4.59 -1.44
N ALA A 64 -13.55 -4.09 -2.67
CA ALA A 64 -14.45 -3.06 -3.21
C ALA A 64 -15.90 -3.57 -3.36
N ALA A 65 -16.08 -4.88 -3.62
CA ALA A 65 -17.39 -5.53 -3.69
C ALA A 65 -17.96 -5.92 -2.32
N GLY A 66 -17.21 -5.75 -1.22
CA GLY A 66 -17.63 -6.13 0.12
C GLY A 66 -17.68 -7.64 0.38
N THR A 67 -17.07 -8.45 -0.49
CA THR A 67 -17.05 -9.92 -0.42
C THR A 67 -15.73 -10.48 0.10
N TYR A 68 -14.75 -9.60 0.37
CA TYR A 68 -13.43 -9.97 0.85
C TYR A 68 -13.48 -10.68 2.20
N GLN A 69 -12.83 -11.83 2.29
CA GLN A 69 -12.70 -12.59 3.53
C GLN A 69 -11.23 -12.99 3.76
N VAL A 70 -10.79 -12.81 5.00
CA VAL A 70 -9.46 -13.28 5.45
C VAL A 70 -9.41 -14.81 5.40
N ASN A 71 -8.29 -15.35 4.93
CA ASN A 71 -8.04 -16.79 4.98
C ASN A 71 -7.78 -17.23 6.42
N GLN A 72 -8.78 -17.85 7.04
CA GLN A 72 -8.75 -18.24 8.46
C GLN A 72 -7.70 -19.33 8.76
N GLU A 73 -7.42 -20.23 7.84
CA GLU A 73 -6.40 -21.27 8.03
C GLU A 73 -5.00 -20.64 8.17
N LYS A 74 -4.65 -19.74 7.25
CA LYS A 74 -3.40 -18.99 7.29
C LYS A 74 -3.32 -18.06 8.50
N PHE A 75 -4.44 -17.41 8.84
CA PHE A 75 -4.51 -16.58 10.04
C PHE A 75 -4.16 -17.39 11.31
N ASN A 76 -4.74 -18.58 11.46
CA ASN A 76 -4.47 -19.44 12.61
C ASN A 76 -3.03 -19.97 12.60
N SER A 77 -2.49 -20.34 11.43
CA SER A 77 -1.08 -20.72 11.28
C SER A 77 -0.13 -19.61 11.72
N ALA A 78 -0.41 -18.37 11.31
CA ALA A 78 0.35 -17.20 11.74
C ALA A 78 0.29 -16.99 13.26
N PHE A 79 -0.86 -17.24 13.85
CA PHE A 79 -1.04 -17.14 15.29
C PHE A 79 -0.21 -18.17 16.08
N ASP A 80 -0.08 -19.39 15.56
CA ASP A 80 0.82 -20.41 16.13
C ASP A 80 2.30 -20.01 16.04
N LEU A 81 2.70 -19.41 14.94
CA LEU A 81 4.05 -18.86 14.79
C LEU A 81 4.31 -17.71 15.78
N PHE A 82 3.34 -16.83 15.97
CA PHE A 82 3.40 -15.73 16.92
C PHE A 82 3.58 -16.23 18.36
N ARG A 83 2.85 -17.26 18.77
CA ARG A 83 2.99 -17.90 20.09
C ARG A 83 4.37 -18.47 20.33
N ARG A 84 5.03 -18.93 19.27
CA ARG A 84 6.42 -19.42 19.30
C ARG A 84 7.46 -18.30 19.21
N GLU A 85 7.04 -17.04 19.29
CA GLU A 85 7.86 -15.85 19.14
C GLU A 85 8.58 -15.73 17.77
N GLN A 86 8.08 -16.42 16.76
CA GLN A 86 8.55 -16.34 15.37
C GLN A 86 7.86 -15.17 14.65
N PHE A 87 8.09 -13.95 15.15
CA PHE A 87 7.32 -12.77 14.78
C PHE A 87 7.37 -12.43 13.29
N ARG A 88 8.54 -12.53 12.65
CA ARG A 88 8.67 -12.29 11.22
C ARG A 88 7.86 -13.29 10.39
N ALA A 89 8.00 -14.59 10.68
CA ALA A 89 7.25 -15.62 9.97
C ALA A 89 5.73 -15.49 10.20
N ALA A 90 5.31 -15.09 11.41
CA ALA A 90 3.91 -14.81 11.72
C ALA A 90 3.38 -13.65 10.87
N ARG A 91 4.14 -12.55 10.72
CA ARG A 91 3.74 -11.43 9.86
C ARG A 91 3.61 -11.83 8.40
N ASP A 92 4.58 -12.59 7.89
CA ASP A 92 4.54 -13.06 6.50
C ASP A 92 3.30 -13.93 6.24
N GLU A 93 2.89 -14.76 7.20
CA GLU A 93 1.71 -15.60 7.06
C GLU A 93 0.40 -14.81 7.23
N TRP A 94 0.35 -13.82 8.15
CA TRP A 94 -0.79 -12.90 8.23
C TRP A 94 -0.96 -12.06 6.97
N GLN A 95 0.13 -11.60 6.34
CA GLN A 95 0.07 -10.90 5.06
C GLN A 95 -0.48 -11.81 3.94
N ARG A 96 -0.19 -13.10 3.98
CA ARG A 96 -0.79 -14.08 3.06
C ARG A 96 -2.25 -14.39 3.39
N ALA A 97 -2.65 -14.26 4.66
CA ALA A 97 -4.04 -14.41 5.08
C ALA A 97 -4.90 -13.21 4.68
N ASP A 98 -4.31 -12.00 4.71
CA ASP A 98 -4.94 -10.71 4.39
C ASP A 98 -4.11 -9.95 3.34
N PRO A 99 -4.03 -10.42 2.07
CA PRO A 99 -3.21 -9.81 1.04
C PRO A 99 -3.66 -8.40 0.66
N ALA A 100 -4.95 -8.08 0.81
CA ALA A 100 -5.48 -6.72 0.60
C ALA A 100 -5.21 -5.79 1.80
N GLN A 101 -4.70 -6.32 2.92
CA GLN A 101 -4.51 -5.56 4.15
C GLN A 101 -5.79 -4.84 4.61
N GLY A 102 -6.94 -5.48 4.37
CA GLY A 102 -8.27 -4.91 4.59
C GLY A 102 -8.91 -5.30 5.92
N ASP A 103 -8.33 -6.23 6.67
CA ASP A 103 -8.86 -6.68 7.94
C ASP A 103 -8.17 -5.99 9.13
N ALA A 104 -8.94 -5.21 9.87
CA ALA A 104 -8.45 -4.45 11.03
C ALA A 104 -7.79 -5.34 12.10
N ARG A 105 -8.37 -6.53 12.35
CA ARG A 105 -7.87 -7.47 13.34
C ARG A 105 -6.52 -8.06 12.91
N THR A 106 -6.37 -8.45 11.67
CA THR A 106 -5.11 -8.96 11.12
C THR A 106 -4.02 -7.90 11.20
N GLN A 107 -4.32 -6.64 10.82
CA GLN A 107 -3.39 -5.53 10.92
C GLN A 107 -2.99 -5.24 12.37
N PHE A 108 -3.89 -5.39 13.33
CA PHE A 108 -3.57 -5.27 14.76
C PHE A 108 -2.55 -6.32 15.21
N TYR A 109 -2.71 -7.60 14.84
CA TYR A 109 -1.75 -8.65 15.20
C TYR A 109 -0.38 -8.43 14.55
N ILE A 110 -0.35 -7.97 13.31
CA ILE A 110 0.90 -7.59 12.62
C ILE A 110 1.60 -6.48 13.40
N ALA A 111 0.88 -5.42 13.77
CA ALA A 111 1.42 -4.31 14.57
C ALA A 111 1.93 -4.77 15.94
N TYR A 112 1.15 -5.62 16.62
CA TYR A 112 1.53 -6.18 17.91
C TYR A 112 2.79 -7.05 17.81
N SER A 113 2.97 -7.78 16.71
CA SER A 113 4.19 -8.56 16.48
C SER A 113 5.43 -7.70 16.29
N PHE A 114 5.30 -6.53 15.64
CA PHE A 114 6.39 -5.54 15.56
C PHE A 114 6.77 -5.00 16.94
N TYR A 115 5.77 -4.68 17.77
CA TYR A 115 6.00 -4.28 19.16
C TYR A 115 6.75 -5.38 19.94
N ARG A 116 6.29 -6.63 19.85
CA ARG A 116 6.91 -7.76 20.56
C ARG A 116 8.34 -8.03 20.15
N GLU A 117 8.65 -7.94 18.86
CA GLU A 117 10.00 -8.12 18.31
C GLU A 117 10.91 -6.93 18.63
N GLY A 118 10.41 -5.72 18.48
CA GLY A 118 11.18 -4.49 18.69
C GLY A 118 11.40 -4.11 20.15
N TRP A 119 10.67 -4.74 21.07
CA TRP A 119 10.77 -4.42 22.48
C TRP A 119 12.05 -4.97 23.11
N GLY A 120 12.91 -4.08 23.61
CA GLY A 120 14.10 -4.43 24.38
C GLY A 120 14.01 -3.91 25.82
N ARG A 121 14.70 -4.57 26.75
CA ARG A 121 14.74 -4.13 28.16
C ARG A 121 15.47 -2.82 28.35
N VAL A 122 16.46 -2.55 27.50
CA VAL A 122 17.32 -1.36 27.61
C VAL A 122 16.96 -0.32 26.55
N TYR A 123 16.74 -0.76 25.32
CA TYR A 123 16.35 0.10 24.20
C TYR A 123 15.32 -0.61 23.32
N TYR A 124 14.58 0.17 22.56
CA TYR A 124 13.64 -0.33 21.56
C TYR A 124 14.27 -0.30 20.18
N ASP A 125 13.90 -1.25 19.33
CA ASP A 125 14.18 -1.15 17.90
C ASP A 125 13.22 -0.13 17.28
N GLN A 126 13.72 1.08 17.07
CA GLN A 126 12.93 2.19 16.55
C GLN A 126 12.35 1.91 15.16
N GLN A 127 13.05 1.12 14.33
CA GLN A 127 12.58 0.80 13.00
C GLN A 127 11.37 -0.13 13.06
N LEU A 128 11.43 -1.18 13.89
CA LEU A 128 10.31 -2.08 14.10
C LEU A 128 9.13 -1.35 14.75
N PHE A 129 9.38 -0.42 15.67
CA PHE A 129 8.32 0.37 16.29
C PHE A 129 7.66 1.34 15.31
N LYS A 130 8.40 1.97 14.40
CA LYS A 130 7.83 2.79 13.31
C LYS A 130 6.95 1.96 12.38
N GLN A 131 7.39 0.78 11.99
CA GLN A 131 6.58 -0.15 11.17
C GLN A 131 5.31 -0.59 11.92
N GLY A 132 5.45 -0.90 13.21
CA GLY A 132 4.31 -1.22 14.07
C GLY A 132 3.32 -0.05 14.18
N LEU A 133 3.82 1.18 14.33
CA LEU A 133 2.99 2.38 14.41
C LEU A 133 2.22 2.65 13.11
N GLU A 134 2.87 2.50 11.97
CA GLU A 134 2.21 2.60 10.67
C GLU A 134 1.09 1.57 10.53
N THR A 135 1.39 0.32 10.91
CA THR A 135 0.45 -0.79 10.81
C THR A 135 -0.74 -0.64 11.76
N VAL A 136 -0.52 -0.21 13.02
CA VAL A 136 -1.63 0.02 13.97
C VAL A 136 -2.50 1.20 13.56
N ASN A 137 -1.93 2.25 12.97
CA ASN A 137 -2.72 3.36 12.42
C ASN A 137 -3.61 2.88 11.27
N ARG A 138 -3.13 1.96 10.43
CA ARG A 138 -3.94 1.31 9.40
C ARG A 138 -5.07 0.49 10.01
N ALA A 139 -4.79 -0.30 11.05
CA ALA A 139 -5.81 -1.07 11.78
C ALA A 139 -6.91 -0.17 12.35
N ILE A 140 -6.54 0.98 12.94
CA ILE A 140 -7.49 1.96 13.46
C ILE A 140 -8.34 2.57 12.33
N ALA A 141 -7.73 2.90 11.20
CA ALA A 141 -8.45 3.46 10.05
C ALA A 141 -9.46 2.46 9.46
N LEU A 142 -9.12 1.18 9.42
CA LEU A 142 -10.01 0.10 8.95
C LEU A 142 -11.18 -0.13 9.92
N ALA A 143 -10.96 0.03 11.22
CA ALA A 143 -11.99 -0.17 12.26
C ALA A 143 -13.02 0.97 12.36
N SER A 144 -12.94 1.99 11.57
CA SER A 144 -13.65 3.29 11.42
C SER A 144 -14.95 3.53 12.20
N ALA A 145 -15.73 2.51 12.55
CA ALA A 145 -17.05 2.64 13.21
C ALA A 145 -17.01 2.45 14.74
N SER A 146 -15.98 1.79 15.28
CA SER A 146 -15.84 1.53 16.72
C SER A 146 -14.38 1.31 17.10
N PRO A 147 -13.98 1.59 18.35
CA PRO A 147 -12.63 1.31 18.83
C PRO A 147 -12.28 -0.17 18.60
N LEU A 148 -11.14 -0.41 17.92
CA LEU A 148 -10.67 -1.78 17.70
C LEU A 148 -10.18 -2.37 19.02
N THR A 149 -10.91 -3.36 19.50
CA THR A 149 -10.53 -4.20 20.63
C THR A 149 -10.44 -5.65 20.21
N VAL A 150 -9.42 -6.34 20.71
CA VAL A 150 -9.18 -7.76 20.43
C VAL A 150 -9.21 -8.52 21.74
N ASP A 151 -10.23 -9.37 21.92
CA ASP A 151 -10.35 -10.23 23.09
C ASP A 151 -9.53 -11.50 22.89
N ASP A 152 -8.26 -11.43 23.29
CA ASP A 152 -7.31 -12.56 23.24
C ASP A 152 -6.53 -12.61 24.55
N PRO A 153 -6.70 -13.66 25.37
CA PRO A 153 -6.04 -13.77 26.68
C PRO A 153 -4.51 -13.87 26.60
N ASN A 154 -3.95 -14.13 25.42
CA ASN A 154 -2.51 -14.17 25.22
C ASN A 154 -1.89 -12.78 24.99
N LEU A 155 -2.71 -11.75 24.75
CA LEU A 155 -2.28 -10.38 24.60
C LEU A 155 -2.37 -9.64 25.92
N ARG A 156 -1.45 -8.74 26.18
CA ARG A 156 -1.47 -7.84 27.35
C ARG A 156 -2.05 -6.47 27.00
N MET A 157 -2.13 -6.14 25.75
CA MET A 157 -2.81 -4.96 25.22
C MET A 157 -3.93 -5.44 24.31
N HIS A 158 -5.14 -5.00 24.60
CA HIS A 158 -6.35 -5.47 23.93
C HIS A 158 -6.96 -4.43 22.98
N SER A 159 -6.46 -3.20 22.99
CA SER A 159 -6.94 -2.16 22.10
C SER A 159 -5.85 -1.62 21.18
N ALA A 160 -6.25 -1.22 19.97
CA ALA A 160 -5.33 -0.59 19.03
C ALA A 160 -4.80 0.77 19.54
N ALA A 161 -5.60 1.48 20.32
CA ALA A 161 -5.20 2.74 20.93
C ALA A 161 -4.09 2.54 21.98
N GLU A 162 -4.19 1.49 22.81
CA GLU A 162 -3.19 1.15 23.82
C GLU A 162 -1.89 0.72 23.16
N LEU A 163 -1.95 -0.14 22.12
CA LEU A 163 -0.78 -0.56 21.35
C LEU A 163 -0.11 0.64 20.67
N LYS A 164 -0.88 1.56 20.09
CA LYS A 164 -0.37 2.77 19.47
C LYS A 164 0.41 3.62 20.48
N ALA A 165 -0.15 3.86 21.66
CA ALA A 165 0.50 4.66 22.70
C ALA A 165 1.86 4.05 23.15
N GLU A 166 1.96 2.73 23.26
CA GLU A 166 3.21 2.04 23.60
C GLU A 166 4.23 2.13 22.45
N LEU A 167 3.79 2.04 21.20
CA LEU A 167 4.67 2.19 20.03
C LEU A 167 5.20 3.62 19.90
N GLU A 168 4.36 4.64 20.15
CA GLU A 168 4.75 6.05 20.13
C GLU A 168 5.84 6.33 21.17
N GLN A 169 5.68 5.82 22.41
CA GLN A 169 6.70 5.96 23.45
C GLN A 169 8.05 5.36 23.06
N GLY A 170 8.06 4.27 22.28
CA GLY A 170 9.30 3.62 21.84
C GLY A 170 9.94 4.26 20.61
N THR A 171 9.23 5.12 19.88
CA THR A 171 9.81 5.89 18.76
C THR A 171 10.46 7.19 19.19
N GLU A 172 10.11 7.70 20.35
CA GLU A 172 10.73 8.90 20.92
C GLU A 172 12.04 8.54 21.64
N SER A 173 13.18 8.79 20.98
CA SER A 173 14.49 8.69 21.62
C SER A 173 14.69 9.84 22.62
N ASN A 174 14.61 9.54 23.91
CA ASN A 174 14.79 10.54 24.96
C ASN A 174 16.00 10.17 25.85
N TRP A 175 16.69 11.17 26.40
CA TRP A 175 17.77 10.97 27.37
C TRP A 175 17.33 10.10 28.58
N SER A 176 16.05 10.01 28.86
CA SER A 176 15.50 9.07 29.85
C SER A 176 15.76 7.60 29.50
N ASP A 177 16.15 7.26 28.26
CA ASP A 177 16.44 5.89 27.84
C ASP A 177 17.74 5.36 28.42
N VAL A 178 18.62 6.24 28.90
CA VAL A 178 19.85 5.89 29.60
C VAL A 178 19.61 5.54 31.10
N ASN A 179 18.35 5.59 31.57
CA ASN A 179 18.05 5.28 32.98
C ASN A 179 18.21 3.77 33.27
N PRO A 180 19.15 3.37 34.14
CA PRO A 180 19.42 1.96 34.46
C PRO A 180 18.23 1.23 35.10
N LEU A 181 17.25 1.96 35.67
CA LEU A 181 16.04 1.36 36.24
C LEU A 181 15.08 0.82 35.18
N LYS A 182 15.26 1.18 33.91
CA LYS A 182 14.48 0.59 32.79
C LYS A 182 14.73 -0.91 32.60
N VAL A 183 15.85 -1.45 33.12
CA VAL A 183 16.13 -2.90 33.10
C VAL A 183 15.05 -3.73 33.84
N LEU A 184 14.32 -3.07 34.78
CA LEU A 184 13.22 -3.71 35.52
C LEU A 184 11.87 -3.68 34.76
N ARG A 185 11.83 -3.07 33.60
CA ARG A 185 10.62 -2.99 32.78
C ARG A 185 10.22 -4.36 32.24
N THR A 186 8.96 -4.69 32.36
CA THR A 186 8.41 -5.92 31.78
C THR A 186 7.68 -5.63 30.46
N ARG A 187 7.88 -6.51 29.47
CA ARG A 187 7.15 -6.45 28.20
C ARG A 187 5.66 -6.67 28.43
N LYS A 188 4.82 -5.80 27.87
CA LYS A 188 3.37 -5.94 27.82
C LYS A 188 2.91 -6.84 26.69
#